data_bf5b9e5a0915cfc9275484929fbceea3
#
_entry.id   bf5b9e5a0915cfc9275484929fbceea3
#
_cell.length_a   1.000
_cell.length_b   1.000
_cell.length_c   1.000
_cell.angle_alpha   90.00
_cell.angle_beta   90.00
_cell.angle_gamma   90.00
#
_symmetry.space_group_name_H-M   'P 1'
#
loop_
_entity.id
_entity.type
_entity.pdbx_description
1 polymer ?
#
loop_
_entity_poly.entity_id
_entity_poly.type
_entity_poly.pdbx_seq_one_letter_code
_entity_poly.pdbx_strand_id
1 'polypeptide(L)'
;MNTVNCFKIIKDLFNINRSLTGKGNLKTLRYIKKIVPKLKIKYFNTGERYYDWTIPKEWNVTDAYIEDLKGKKVIDFKKNNLHLVGYSEPIKKIVKKKELLEHLHSLKNNKKAIPYVTSYFNKYWGFCLTHEQKVKLKDEKYMVYIDSKFTNGKMHYGELIHKGKSDKEILISTYICHPSMANNELSGISVTTKLAEWICSKRRKFTYRFIFVPETIGTIAY
;
A
#
# COMPACT_ATOMS: atom_id res chain seq x y z
N MET A 1 -5.20 29.63 -7.72
CA MET A 1 -4.99 28.17 -7.76
C MET A 1 -5.58 27.56 -6.49
N ASN A 2 -6.61 26.70 -6.62
CA ASN A 2 -7.15 25.96 -5.47
C ASN A 2 -6.07 25.02 -4.94
N THR A 3 -5.45 25.39 -3.83
CA THR A 3 -4.46 24.55 -3.14
C THR A 3 -5.14 23.27 -2.64
N VAL A 4 -4.76 22.14 -3.18
CA VAL A 4 -5.19 20.83 -2.67
C VAL A 4 -4.74 20.71 -1.21
N ASN A 5 -5.66 20.55 -0.27
CA ASN A 5 -5.33 20.39 1.14
C ASN A 5 -4.98 18.94 1.50
N CYS A 6 -4.35 18.72 2.67
CA CYS A 6 -3.94 17.38 3.12
C CYS A 6 -5.11 16.38 3.16
N PHE A 7 -6.27 16.81 3.61
CA PHE A 7 -7.44 15.95 3.74
C PHE A 7 -7.95 15.47 2.37
N LYS A 8 -7.91 16.34 1.34
CA LYS A 8 -8.24 15.94 -0.02
C LYS A 8 -7.25 14.90 -0.56
N ILE A 9 -5.95 15.07 -0.32
CA ILE A 9 -4.94 14.09 -0.72
C ILE A 9 -5.24 12.72 -0.07
N ILE A 10 -5.54 12.70 1.23
CA ILE A 10 -5.90 11.47 1.95
C ILE A 10 -7.12 10.80 1.30
N LYS A 11 -8.20 11.55 1.06
CA LYS A 11 -9.42 11.02 0.43
C LYS A 11 -9.17 10.45 -0.96
N ASP A 12 -8.45 11.19 -1.80
CA ASP A 12 -8.19 10.80 -3.19
C ASP A 12 -7.32 9.53 -3.28
N LEU A 13 -6.42 9.32 -2.30
CA LEU A 13 -5.50 8.19 -2.27
C LEU A 13 -6.00 7.00 -1.44
N PHE A 14 -7.04 7.16 -0.61
CA PHE A 14 -7.46 6.16 0.37
C PHE A 14 -7.77 4.80 -0.25
N ASN A 15 -8.52 4.77 -1.34
CA ASN A 15 -8.94 3.53 -2.01
C ASN A 15 -7.91 2.94 -2.97
N ILE A 16 -6.70 3.52 -3.05
CA ILE A 16 -5.63 2.94 -3.86
C ILE A 16 -4.99 1.80 -3.09
N ASN A 17 -5.03 0.60 -3.66
CA ASN A 17 -4.33 -0.55 -3.10
C ASN A 17 -2.83 -0.41 -3.33
N ARG A 18 -2.09 0.01 -2.30
CA ARG A 18 -0.62 0.10 -2.27
C ARG A 18 -0.04 -1.13 -1.60
N SER A 19 1.17 -1.49 -2.00
CA SER A 19 2.01 -2.51 -1.37
C SER A 19 3.48 -2.16 -1.60
N LEU A 20 4.44 -3.03 -1.32
CA LEU A 20 5.85 -2.74 -1.62
C LEU A 20 6.08 -2.45 -3.11
N THR A 21 5.33 -3.11 -3.98
CA THR A 21 5.39 -2.96 -5.44
C THR A 21 3.99 -2.75 -6.01
N GLY A 22 3.88 -2.69 -7.34
CA GLY A 22 2.61 -2.71 -8.04
C GLY A 22 2.09 -1.35 -8.47
N LYS A 23 0.98 -1.41 -9.22
CA LYS A 23 0.37 -0.25 -9.88
C LYS A 23 -0.12 0.83 -8.90
N GLY A 24 -0.48 0.44 -7.66
CA GLY A 24 -0.97 1.38 -6.65
C GLY A 24 0.07 2.41 -6.25
N ASN A 25 1.32 2.00 -6.05
CA ASN A 25 2.43 2.89 -5.73
C ASN A 25 2.70 3.88 -6.87
N LEU A 26 2.78 3.38 -8.11
CA LEU A 26 2.97 4.23 -9.28
C LEU A 26 1.83 5.25 -9.46
N LYS A 27 0.57 4.83 -9.22
CA LYS A 27 -0.60 5.71 -9.27
C LYS A 27 -0.51 6.80 -8.20
N THR A 28 -0.09 6.45 -6.98
CA THR A 28 0.14 7.40 -5.88
C THR A 28 1.24 8.40 -6.23
N LEU A 29 2.38 7.95 -6.73
CA LEU A 29 3.48 8.83 -7.14
C LEU A 29 3.09 9.77 -8.29
N ARG A 30 2.31 9.29 -9.25
CA ARG A 30 1.76 10.13 -10.34
C ARG A 30 0.79 11.19 -9.81
N TYR A 31 0.01 10.86 -8.79
CA TYR A 31 -0.86 11.84 -8.12
C TYR A 31 -0.03 12.91 -7.42
N ILE A 32 0.99 12.54 -6.64
CA ILE A 32 1.89 13.47 -5.97
C ILE A 32 2.59 14.37 -7.00
N LYS A 33 3.05 13.81 -8.12
CA LYS A 33 3.72 14.56 -9.19
C LYS A 33 2.83 15.62 -9.83
N LYS A 34 1.50 15.47 -9.85
CA LYS A 34 0.58 16.53 -10.30
C LYS A 34 0.61 17.76 -9.38
N ILE A 35 0.84 17.56 -8.08
CA ILE A 35 0.93 18.63 -7.08
C ILE A 35 2.36 19.20 -7.05
N VAL A 36 3.37 18.32 -7.16
CA VAL A 36 4.79 18.67 -7.13
C VAL A 36 5.46 18.21 -8.43
N PRO A 37 5.38 19.01 -9.53
CA PRO A 37 5.80 18.58 -10.88
C PRO A 37 7.28 18.18 -10.99
N LYS A 38 8.15 18.74 -10.12
CA LYS A 38 9.59 18.43 -10.07
C LYS A 38 9.90 17.05 -9.50
N LEU A 39 8.90 16.30 -8.95
CA LEU A 39 9.10 14.94 -8.46
C LEU A 39 9.53 14.02 -9.61
N LYS A 40 10.65 13.33 -9.43
CA LYS A 40 11.13 12.28 -10.34
C LYS A 40 10.66 10.93 -9.82
N ILE A 41 9.98 10.16 -10.67
CA ILE A 41 9.59 8.78 -10.37
C ILE A 41 10.70 7.88 -10.88
N LYS A 42 11.29 7.10 -9.98
CA LYS A 42 12.38 6.16 -10.21
C LYS A 42 11.94 4.75 -9.77
N TYR A 43 12.77 3.74 -9.97
CA TYR A 43 12.46 2.36 -9.62
C TYR A 43 13.71 1.52 -9.38
N PHE A 44 13.51 0.42 -8.69
CA PHE A 44 14.40 -0.73 -8.60
C PHE A 44 13.72 -1.91 -9.32
N ASN A 45 14.49 -2.76 -10.01
CA ASN A 45 13.90 -3.90 -10.72
C ASN A 45 13.75 -5.11 -9.80
N THR A 46 12.73 -5.93 -10.05
CA THR A 46 12.59 -7.24 -9.40
C THR A 46 13.88 -8.04 -9.55
N GLY A 47 14.34 -8.64 -8.43
CA GLY A 47 15.55 -9.47 -8.39
C GLY A 47 16.84 -8.70 -8.11
N GLU A 48 16.86 -7.37 -8.19
CA GLU A 48 18.02 -6.60 -7.74
C GLU A 48 18.26 -6.81 -6.25
N ARG A 49 19.52 -6.97 -5.86
CA ARG A 49 19.93 -7.22 -4.49
C ARG A 49 20.58 -5.99 -3.87
N TYR A 50 20.11 -5.64 -2.69
CA TYR A 50 20.63 -4.55 -1.86
C TYR A 50 20.92 -5.10 -0.47
N TYR A 51 22.22 -5.23 -0.14
CA TYR A 51 22.70 -5.94 1.07
C TYR A 51 22.17 -7.39 1.10
N ASP A 52 21.44 -7.76 2.13
CA ASP A 52 20.78 -9.06 2.31
C ASP A 52 19.34 -9.13 1.76
N TRP A 53 18.82 -8.03 1.19
CA TRP A 53 17.47 -7.93 0.64
C TRP A 53 17.45 -8.08 -0.88
N THR A 54 16.40 -8.71 -1.37
CA THR A 54 16.12 -8.82 -2.81
C THR A 54 14.79 -8.16 -3.13
N ILE A 55 14.75 -7.30 -4.15
CA ILE A 55 13.52 -6.66 -4.60
C ILE A 55 12.50 -7.72 -5.04
N PRO A 56 11.30 -7.77 -4.42
CA PRO A 56 10.32 -8.81 -4.71
C PRO A 56 9.68 -8.62 -6.08
N LYS A 57 8.97 -9.66 -6.54
CA LYS A 57 8.12 -9.57 -7.72
C LYS A 57 7.06 -8.49 -7.56
N GLU A 58 6.71 -7.85 -8.65
CA GLU A 58 5.59 -6.91 -8.67
C GLU A 58 4.29 -7.66 -8.43
N TRP A 59 3.56 -7.27 -7.38
CA TRP A 59 2.28 -7.84 -7.01
C TRP A 59 1.15 -6.88 -7.38
N ASN A 60 0.17 -7.39 -8.12
CA ASN A 60 -1.03 -6.66 -8.47
C ASN A 60 -2.25 -7.54 -8.20
N VAL A 61 -3.34 -6.95 -7.74
CA VAL A 61 -4.61 -7.61 -7.50
C VAL A 61 -5.73 -6.87 -8.22
N THR A 62 -6.61 -7.65 -8.86
CA THR A 62 -7.78 -7.14 -9.59
C THR A 62 -9.05 -7.26 -8.74
N ASP A 63 -9.22 -8.40 -8.07
CA ASP A 63 -10.39 -8.68 -7.22
C ASP A 63 -10.06 -9.73 -6.15
N ALA A 64 -10.72 -9.65 -5.00
CA ALA A 64 -10.65 -10.67 -3.98
C ALA A 64 -11.91 -10.63 -3.10
N TYR A 65 -12.47 -11.81 -2.79
CA TYR A 65 -13.64 -11.90 -1.94
C TYR A 65 -13.80 -13.28 -1.32
N ILE A 66 -14.62 -13.33 -0.28
CA ILE A 66 -15.19 -14.55 0.28
C ILE A 66 -16.69 -14.45 0.10
N GLU A 67 -17.32 -15.47 -0.47
CA GLU A 67 -18.77 -15.54 -0.61
C GLU A 67 -19.34 -16.87 -0.07
N ASP A 68 -20.61 -16.84 0.36
CA ASP A 68 -21.35 -18.05 0.69
C ASP A 68 -21.71 -18.83 -0.61
N LEU A 69 -22.20 -20.06 -0.47
CA LEU A 69 -22.55 -20.87 -1.63
C LEU A 69 -23.81 -20.36 -2.39
N LYS A 70 -24.47 -19.32 -1.88
CA LYS A 70 -25.59 -18.62 -2.55
C LYS A 70 -25.10 -17.40 -3.35
N GLY A 71 -23.77 -17.17 -3.40
CA GLY A 71 -23.17 -16.05 -4.14
C GLY A 71 -23.17 -14.71 -3.40
N LYS A 72 -23.52 -14.68 -2.11
CA LYS A 72 -23.47 -13.47 -1.30
C LYS A 72 -22.05 -13.24 -0.78
N LYS A 73 -21.42 -12.15 -1.19
CA LYS A 73 -20.11 -11.75 -0.68
C LYS A 73 -20.21 -11.37 0.80
N VAL A 74 -19.47 -12.07 1.64
CA VAL A 74 -19.34 -11.81 3.10
C VAL A 74 -18.12 -10.94 3.39
N ILE A 75 -17.07 -11.04 2.57
CA ILE A 75 -15.88 -10.17 2.55
C ILE A 75 -15.63 -9.76 1.11
N ASP A 76 -15.32 -8.47 0.89
CA ASP A 76 -15.13 -7.93 -0.45
C ASP A 76 -14.01 -6.87 -0.45
N PHE A 77 -12.90 -7.18 -1.13
CA PHE A 77 -11.75 -6.29 -1.33
C PHE A 77 -12.15 -4.95 -1.97
N LYS A 78 -13.14 -4.94 -2.85
CA LYS A 78 -13.62 -3.70 -3.50
C LYS A 78 -14.32 -2.74 -2.54
N LYS A 79 -14.84 -3.25 -1.41
CA LYS A 79 -15.42 -2.41 -0.35
C LYS A 79 -14.34 -1.81 0.55
N ASN A 80 -13.32 -2.60 0.85
CA ASN A 80 -12.15 -2.13 1.60
C ASN A 80 -10.94 -3.00 1.24
N ASN A 81 -9.89 -2.40 0.68
CA ASN A 81 -8.71 -3.14 0.24
C ASN A 81 -7.87 -3.71 1.41
N LEU A 82 -8.09 -3.28 2.66
CA LEU A 82 -7.55 -3.95 3.84
C LEU A 82 -8.07 -5.39 4.04
N HIS A 83 -9.19 -5.74 3.39
CA HIS A 83 -9.71 -7.11 3.49
C HIS A 83 -8.79 -8.18 2.91
N LEU A 84 -7.84 -7.82 2.07
CA LEU A 84 -6.89 -8.78 1.50
C LEU A 84 -5.55 -8.69 2.20
N VAL A 85 -5.01 -9.85 2.62
CA VAL A 85 -3.61 -9.94 3.08
C VAL A 85 -2.69 -9.54 1.93
N GLY A 86 -1.79 -8.59 2.19
CA GLY A 86 -0.84 -8.13 1.18
C GLY A 86 0.04 -9.28 0.67
N TYR A 87 0.32 -9.32 -0.63
CA TYR A 87 1.07 -10.39 -1.31
C TYR A 87 0.40 -11.76 -1.28
N SER A 88 -0.94 -11.83 -1.11
CA SER A 88 -1.69 -13.08 -1.23
C SER A 88 -1.54 -13.71 -2.61
N GLU A 89 -1.28 -15.03 -2.63
CA GLU A 89 -1.30 -15.87 -3.83
C GLU A 89 -2.70 -15.92 -4.46
N PRO A 90 -2.82 -16.11 -5.78
CA PRO A 90 -4.11 -16.29 -6.43
C PRO A 90 -4.76 -17.61 -5.99
N ILE A 91 -6.09 -17.56 -5.77
CA ILE A 91 -6.87 -18.75 -5.42
C ILE A 91 -8.31 -18.61 -5.93
N LYS A 92 -8.89 -19.74 -6.38
CA LYS A 92 -10.33 -19.90 -6.66
C LYS A 92 -10.74 -21.29 -6.19
N LYS A 93 -11.32 -21.39 -4.99
CA LYS A 93 -11.61 -22.68 -4.35
C LYS A 93 -12.77 -22.57 -3.37
N ILE A 94 -13.60 -23.62 -3.29
CA ILE A 94 -14.53 -23.80 -2.17
C ILE A 94 -13.74 -24.46 -1.04
N VAL A 95 -13.73 -23.81 0.13
CA VAL A 95 -13.02 -24.27 1.33
C VAL A 95 -14.02 -24.55 2.45
N LYS A 96 -13.68 -25.51 3.34
CA LYS A 96 -14.41 -25.70 4.59
C LYS A 96 -14.14 -24.53 5.54
N LYS A 97 -15.11 -24.19 6.38
CA LYS A 97 -14.96 -23.11 7.38
C LYS A 97 -13.71 -23.31 8.26
N LYS A 98 -13.39 -24.54 8.67
CA LYS A 98 -12.20 -24.83 9.48
C LYS A 98 -10.92 -24.37 8.75
N GLU A 99 -10.75 -24.75 7.48
CA GLU A 99 -9.62 -24.31 6.65
C GLU A 99 -9.62 -22.79 6.48
N LEU A 100 -10.77 -22.20 6.18
CA LEU A 100 -10.89 -20.74 6.00
C LEU A 100 -10.43 -19.97 7.24
N LEU A 101 -10.79 -20.43 8.45
CA LEU A 101 -10.46 -19.74 9.70
C LEU A 101 -8.95 -19.61 9.94
N GLU A 102 -8.12 -20.50 9.38
CA GLU A 102 -6.65 -20.45 9.44
C GLU A 102 -6.07 -19.34 8.57
N HIS A 103 -6.84 -18.88 7.59
CA HIS A 103 -6.50 -17.79 6.66
C HIS A 103 -7.19 -16.45 6.98
N LEU A 104 -7.88 -16.36 8.15
CA LEU A 104 -8.60 -15.16 8.56
C LEU A 104 -7.95 -14.46 9.75
N HIS A 105 -7.57 -13.19 9.53
CA HIS A 105 -6.96 -12.34 10.55
C HIS A 105 -7.98 -11.33 11.08
N SER A 106 -8.13 -11.25 12.40
CA SER A 106 -9.00 -10.28 13.09
C SER A 106 -8.49 -9.98 14.50
N LEU A 107 -8.86 -8.84 15.07
CA LEU A 107 -8.43 -8.40 16.40
C LEU A 107 -9.56 -8.61 17.41
N LYS A 108 -9.38 -9.53 18.36
CA LYS A 108 -10.36 -9.77 19.43
C LYS A 108 -10.58 -8.57 20.33
N ASN A 109 -9.50 -7.82 20.61
CA ASN A 109 -9.51 -6.65 21.48
C ASN A 109 -10.00 -5.37 20.79
N ASN A 110 -10.08 -5.37 19.44
CA ASN A 110 -10.65 -4.28 18.65
C ASN A 110 -11.59 -4.85 17.59
N LYS A 111 -12.81 -5.20 18.02
CA LYS A 111 -13.76 -6.00 17.24
C LYS A 111 -14.20 -5.37 15.93
N LYS A 112 -14.12 -4.03 15.80
CA LYS A 112 -14.54 -3.26 14.61
C LYS A 112 -13.39 -2.92 13.65
N ALA A 113 -12.14 -3.10 14.07
CA ALA A 113 -11.00 -2.83 13.21
C ALA A 113 -10.69 -4.00 12.28
N ILE A 114 -10.25 -3.69 11.06
CA ILE A 114 -9.66 -4.63 10.11
C ILE A 114 -8.15 -4.53 10.29
N PRO A 115 -7.43 -5.61 10.66
CA PRO A 115 -5.98 -5.56 10.78
C PRO A 115 -5.31 -5.42 9.42
N TYR A 116 -4.12 -4.84 9.40
CA TYR A 116 -3.22 -4.90 8.26
C TYR A 116 -2.27 -6.10 8.43
N VAL A 117 -2.26 -7.01 7.46
CA VAL A 117 -1.38 -8.18 7.42
C VAL A 117 -0.80 -8.31 6.01
N THR A 118 0.43 -8.77 5.92
CA THR A 118 1.12 -9.04 4.66
C THR A 118 1.97 -10.30 4.77
N SER A 119 2.10 -11.04 3.68
CA SER A 119 2.93 -12.25 3.59
C SER A 119 4.30 -12.01 2.95
N TYR A 120 4.45 -10.90 2.18
CA TYR A 120 5.67 -10.53 1.45
C TYR A 120 6.31 -11.69 0.67
N PHE A 121 7.33 -12.35 1.22
CA PHE A 121 8.11 -13.40 0.55
C PHE A 121 7.55 -14.82 0.77
N ASN A 122 6.56 -14.97 1.65
CA ASN A 122 5.96 -16.28 1.94
C ASN A 122 4.81 -16.58 0.98
N LYS A 123 4.75 -17.80 0.46
CA LYS A 123 3.58 -18.28 -0.30
C LYS A 123 2.40 -18.46 0.64
N TYR A 124 1.48 -17.53 0.59
CA TYR A 124 0.32 -17.50 1.48
C TYR A 124 -0.85 -16.79 0.80
N TRP A 125 -2.06 -17.13 1.16
CA TRP A 125 -3.26 -16.38 0.85
C TRP A 125 -4.07 -16.14 2.13
N GLY A 126 -4.76 -15.01 2.24
CA GLY A 126 -5.56 -14.76 3.42
C GLY A 126 -6.38 -13.48 3.34
N PHE A 127 -7.28 -13.34 4.29
CA PHE A 127 -8.14 -12.18 4.42
C PHE A 127 -8.08 -11.58 5.82
N CYS A 128 -8.20 -10.26 5.85
CA CYS A 128 -8.34 -9.48 7.08
C CYS A 128 -9.79 -9.01 7.19
N LEU A 129 -10.36 -9.09 8.37
CA LEU A 129 -11.75 -8.69 8.59
C LEU A 129 -11.95 -8.24 10.03
N THR A 130 -13.05 -7.54 10.29
CA THR A 130 -13.41 -7.21 11.66
C THR A 130 -13.71 -8.51 12.42
N HIS A 131 -13.48 -8.52 13.73
CA HIS A 131 -13.83 -9.70 14.53
C HIS A 131 -15.34 -9.96 14.53
N GLU A 132 -16.15 -8.89 14.44
CA GLU A 132 -17.60 -9.00 14.27
C GLU A 132 -18.02 -9.72 12.98
N GLN A 133 -17.30 -9.48 11.86
CA GLN A 133 -17.51 -10.23 10.61
C GLN A 133 -17.09 -11.69 10.77
N LYS A 134 -15.94 -11.96 11.42
CA LYS A 134 -15.43 -13.31 11.61
C LYS A 134 -16.41 -14.19 12.38
N VAL A 135 -17.01 -13.70 13.45
CA VAL A 135 -17.97 -14.48 14.28
C VAL A 135 -19.33 -14.68 13.60
N LYS A 136 -19.67 -13.86 12.59
CA LYS A 136 -20.89 -14.00 11.79
C LYS A 136 -20.80 -15.04 10.67
N LEU A 137 -19.64 -15.64 10.42
CA LEU A 137 -19.49 -16.73 9.46
C LEU A 137 -20.17 -17.99 10.00
N LYS A 138 -21.30 -18.38 9.42
CA LYS A 138 -22.16 -19.50 9.91
C LYS A 138 -22.11 -20.72 9.01
N ASP A 139 -21.85 -20.55 7.71
CA ASP A 139 -21.88 -21.65 6.73
C ASP A 139 -20.69 -22.60 6.93
N GLU A 140 -20.86 -23.84 6.53
CA GLU A 140 -19.82 -24.87 6.61
C GLU A 140 -18.74 -24.70 5.53
N LYS A 141 -19.11 -24.09 4.40
CA LYS A 141 -18.25 -23.91 3.22
C LYS A 141 -18.41 -22.51 2.64
N TYR A 142 -17.32 -22.00 2.05
CA TYR A 142 -17.27 -20.71 1.39
C TYR A 142 -16.49 -20.81 0.09
N MET A 143 -16.89 -20.03 -0.92
CA MET A 143 -16.06 -19.77 -2.09
C MET A 143 -15.07 -18.69 -1.74
N VAL A 144 -13.79 -18.97 -1.95
CA VAL A 144 -12.67 -18.02 -1.83
C VAL A 144 -12.15 -17.70 -3.21
N TYR A 145 -12.02 -16.43 -3.51
CA TYR A 145 -11.48 -15.92 -4.75
C TYR A 145 -10.48 -14.81 -4.53
N ILE A 146 -9.30 -14.94 -5.12
CA ILE A 146 -8.26 -13.90 -5.19
C ILE A 146 -7.68 -13.93 -6.60
N ASP A 147 -7.86 -12.84 -7.34
CA ASP A 147 -7.23 -12.60 -8.66
C ASP A 147 -6.01 -11.69 -8.46
N SER A 148 -4.90 -12.29 -8.10
CA SER A 148 -3.60 -11.64 -7.96
C SER A 148 -2.60 -12.18 -8.96
N LYS A 149 -1.59 -11.36 -9.30
CA LYS A 149 -0.51 -11.73 -10.24
C LYS A 149 0.82 -11.26 -9.69
N PHE A 150 1.81 -12.15 -9.80
CA PHE A 150 3.22 -11.89 -9.52
C PHE A 150 3.99 -11.86 -10.84
N THR A 151 4.60 -10.72 -11.14
CA THR A 151 5.37 -10.54 -12.37
C THR A 151 6.74 -9.94 -12.06
N ASN A 152 7.73 -10.20 -12.92
CA ASN A 152 8.92 -9.38 -12.90
C ASN A 152 8.52 -7.95 -13.30
N GLY A 153 8.94 -6.98 -12.52
CA GLY A 153 8.50 -5.60 -12.69
C GLY A 153 9.36 -4.63 -11.89
N LYS A 154 8.73 -3.65 -11.26
CA LYS A 154 9.42 -2.50 -10.68
C LYS A 154 8.88 -2.14 -9.30
N MET A 155 9.78 -1.86 -8.36
CA MET A 155 9.48 -1.20 -7.10
C MET A 155 9.71 0.30 -7.29
N HIS A 156 8.62 1.06 -7.43
CA HIS A 156 8.70 2.50 -7.72
C HIS A 156 8.90 3.33 -6.45
N TYR A 157 9.67 4.41 -6.59
CA TYR A 157 9.80 5.46 -5.58
C TYR A 157 9.83 6.84 -6.21
N GLY A 158 9.56 7.86 -5.40
CA GLY A 158 9.60 9.27 -5.81
C GLY A 158 10.75 10.00 -5.15
N GLU A 159 11.51 10.79 -5.90
CA GLU A 159 12.56 11.63 -5.38
C GLU A 159 12.39 13.07 -5.89
N LEU A 160 12.54 14.03 -4.98
CA LEU A 160 12.62 15.44 -5.31
C LEU A 160 13.81 16.06 -4.58
N ILE A 161 14.68 16.76 -5.32
CA ILE A 161 15.77 17.54 -4.75
C ILE A 161 15.53 19.01 -5.08
N HIS A 162 15.32 19.81 -4.04
CA HIS A 162 15.26 21.28 -4.14
C HIS A 162 16.57 21.87 -3.64
N LYS A 163 17.42 22.29 -4.59
CA LYS A 163 18.73 22.86 -4.28
C LYS A 163 18.58 24.19 -3.53
N GLY A 164 19.32 24.29 -2.41
CA GLY A 164 19.47 25.51 -1.63
C GLY A 164 20.73 26.30 -1.98
N LYS A 165 21.04 27.30 -1.14
CA LYS A 165 22.29 28.09 -1.23
C LYS A 165 23.47 27.35 -0.59
N SER A 166 23.22 26.45 0.34
CA SER A 166 24.22 25.67 1.10
C SER A 166 24.25 24.23 0.60
N ASP A 167 25.42 23.61 0.68
CA ASP A 167 25.63 22.18 0.39
C ASP A 167 25.03 21.24 1.47
N LYS A 168 24.67 21.81 2.63
CA LYS A 168 23.98 21.03 3.69
C LYS A 168 22.59 20.61 3.18
N GLU A 169 22.25 19.33 3.38
CA GLU A 169 21.02 18.73 2.91
C GLU A 169 20.13 18.29 4.08
N ILE A 170 18.82 18.55 3.96
CA ILE A 170 17.78 18.06 4.85
C ILE A 170 17.02 16.97 4.11
N LEU A 171 17.04 15.76 4.63
CA LEU A 171 16.28 14.61 4.11
C LEU A 171 14.92 14.54 4.79
N ILE A 172 13.86 14.45 3.97
CA ILE A 172 12.47 14.23 4.40
C ILE A 172 11.97 12.98 3.71
N SER A 173 11.66 11.95 4.50
CA SER A 173 11.25 10.65 4.02
C SER A 173 9.83 10.30 4.47
N THR A 174 9.06 9.67 3.58
CA THR A 174 7.77 9.05 3.89
C THR A 174 7.60 7.78 3.09
N TYR A 175 6.96 6.75 3.66
CA TYR A 175 6.67 5.53 2.94
C TYR A 175 5.31 5.57 2.24
N ILE A 176 5.15 4.73 1.20
CA ILE A 176 4.00 4.74 0.27
C ILE A 176 3.50 3.33 -0.05
N CYS A 177 3.51 2.39 0.88
CA CYS A 177 3.31 0.96 0.58
C CYS A 177 2.13 0.30 1.32
N HIS A 178 1.29 1.06 2.01
CA HIS A 178 0.14 0.50 2.74
C HIS A 178 -1.20 0.88 2.10
N PRO A 179 -2.17 -0.05 2.05
CA PRO A 179 -3.51 0.22 1.54
C PRO A 179 -4.40 0.87 2.61
N SER A 180 -5.32 1.75 2.21
CA SER A 180 -6.43 2.29 3.04
C SER A 180 -6.13 2.57 4.52
N MET A 181 -4.97 3.15 4.80
CA MET A 181 -4.60 3.58 6.15
C MET A 181 -4.35 5.09 6.18
N ALA A 182 -5.25 5.83 6.85
CA ALA A 182 -5.20 7.29 6.86
C ALA A 182 -4.13 7.81 7.82
N ASN A 183 -4.16 7.37 9.07
CA ASN A 183 -3.23 7.83 10.09
C ASN A 183 -1.82 7.26 9.90
N ASN A 184 -1.73 5.96 9.63
CA ASN A 184 -0.43 5.28 9.49
C ASN A 184 0.38 5.77 8.29
N GLU A 185 -0.20 5.97 7.11
CA GLU A 185 0.57 6.26 5.90
C GLU A 185 0.16 7.53 5.19
N LEU A 186 -1.14 7.70 4.89
CA LEU A 186 -1.61 8.81 4.05
C LEU A 186 -1.41 10.17 4.70
N SER A 187 -1.38 10.26 6.03
CA SER A 187 -1.03 11.47 6.76
C SER A 187 0.40 11.92 6.42
N GLY A 188 1.37 11.00 6.47
CA GLY A 188 2.76 11.25 6.09
C GLY A 188 2.90 11.66 4.63
N ILE A 189 2.25 10.92 3.71
CA ILE A 189 2.25 11.25 2.27
C ILE A 189 1.69 12.66 2.05
N SER A 190 0.56 12.99 2.66
CA SER A 190 -0.11 14.27 2.43
C SER A 190 0.70 15.46 2.98
N VAL A 191 1.22 15.33 4.21
CA VAL A 191 2.06 16.36 4.83
C VAL A 191 3.35 16.55 4.05
N THR A 192 4.04 15.45 3.69
CA THR A 192 5.28 15.51 2.91
C THR A 192 5.06 16.14 1.53
N THR A 193 3.93 15.84 0.88
CA THR A 193 3.57 16.45 -0.41
C THR A 193 3.35 17.95 -0.28
N LYS A 194 2.62 18.40 0.73
CA LYS A 194 2.37 19.83 0.97
C LYS A 194 3.64 20.57 1.41
N LEU A 195 4.47 19.92 2.20
CA LEU A 195 5.76 20.48 2.60
C LEU A 195 6.68 20.63 1.38
N ALA A 196 6.72 19.65 0.48
CA ALA A 196 7.49 19.73 -0.77
C ALA A 196 6.99 20.87 -1.66
N GLU A 197 5.67 21.04 -1.83
CA GLU A 197 5.08 22.14 -2.57
C GLU A 197 5.49 23.50 -1.97
N TRP A 198 5.39 23.64 -0.65
CA TRP A 198 5.77 24.88 0.06
C TRP A 198 7.28 25.14 0.02
N ILE A 199 8.12 24.13 0.19
CA ILE A 199 9.59 24.29 0.11
C ILE A 199 10.00 24.74 -1.31
N CYS A 200 9.41 24.13 -2.33
CA CYS A 200 9.73 24.40 -3.73
C CYS A 200 9.24 25.77 -4.22
N SER A 201 8.36 26.47 -3.49
CA SER A 201 7.81 27.76 -3.89
C SER A 201 8.81 28.92 -3.77
N LYS A 202 9.89 28.77 -3.01
CA LYS A 202 10.89 29.83 -2.73
C LYS A 202 12.30 29.26 -2.69
N ARG A 203 13.30 30.14 -2.87
CA ARG A 203 14.69 29.78 -2.58
C ARG A 203 14.88 29.51 -1.08
N ARG A 204 15.69 28.50 -0.75
CA ARG A 204 15.96 28.07 0.63
C ARG A 204 17.47 28.18 0.94
N LYS A 205 17.80 28.20 2.24
CA LYS A 205 19.19 28.15 2.71
C LYS A 205 19.78 26.77 2.43
N PHE A 206 19.12 25.71 2.88
CA PHE A 206 19.57 24.33 2.74
C PHE A 206 18.99 23.68 1.47
N THR A 207 19.67 22.65 0.97
CA THR A 207 19.11 21.71 0.01
C THR A 207 18.11 20.81 0.72
N TYR A 208 16.98 20.51 0.09
CA TYR A 208 15.95 19.61 0.62
C TYR A 208 15.78 18.43 -0.33
N ARG A 209 15.88 17.24 0.23
CA ARG A 209 15.60 15.99 -0.49
C ARG A 209 14.36 15.36 0.10
N PHE A 210 13.34 15.16 -0.73
CA PHE A 210 12.11 14.45 -0.39
C PHE A 210 12.16 13.08 -1.05
N ILE A 211 11.87 12.03 -0.29
CA ILE A 211 11.71 10.67 -0.78
C ILE A 211 10.37 10.09 -0.37
N PHE A 212 9.68 9.51 -1.37
CA PHE A 212 8.45 8.74 -1.23
C PHE A 212 8.78 7.31 -1.63
N VAL A 213 8.96 6.43 -0.68
CA VAL A 213 9.60 5.11 -0.90
C VAL A 213 8.84 4.01 -0.17
N PRO A 214 8.75 2.77 -0.69
CA PRO A 214 8.27 1.65 0.12
C PRO A 214 9.12 1.46 1.37
N GLU A 215 8.47 1.19 2.51
CA GLU A 215 9.18 1.01 3.77
C GLU A 215 10.19 -0.15 3.72
N THR A 216 11.15 -0.16 4.64
CA THR A 216 12.17 -1.19 4.82
C THR A 216 12.98 -1.41 3.54
N ILE A 217 12.60 -2.36 2.69
CA ILE A 217 13.38 -2.73 1.48
C ILE A 217 13.54 -1.56 0.51
N GLY A 218 12.56 -0.71 0.35
CA GLY A 218 12.66 0.48 -0.51
C GLY A 218 13.64 1.50 0.05
N THR A 219 13.59 1.73 1.36
CA THR A 219 14.51 2.64 2.06
C THR A 219 15.94 2.11 2.05
N ILE A 220 16.12 0.81 2.25
CA ILE A 220 17.44 0.14 2.21
C ILE A 220 18.05 0.24 0.81
N ALA A 221 17.26 -0.06 -0.23
CA ALA A 221 17.70 0.03 -1.60
C ALA A 221 18.06 1.47 -2.03
N TYR A 222 17.33 2.47 -1.50
CA TYR A 222 17.62 3.88 -1.75
C TYR A 222 18.90 4.35 -1.10
#